data_7a6dc57898768bdc2940c7e2b780e974
#
_entry.id   7a6dc57898768bdc2940c7e2b780e974
#
_cell.length_a   1.000
_cell.length_b   1.000
_cell.length_c   1.000
_cell.angle_alpha   90.00
_cell.angle_beta   90.00
_cell.angle_gamma   90.00
#
_symmetry.space_group_name_H-M   'P 1'
#
loop_
_entity.id
_entity.type
_entity.pdbx_description
1 polymer ?
#
loop_
_entity_poly.entity_id
_entity_poly.type
_entity_poly.pdbx_seq_one_letter_code
_entity_poly.pdbx_strand_id
1 'polypeptide(L)'
;MAFLTGAQEVSARDTTARGYARLRINDLGTELEFKVVVDDIMNVRASHIHCAGAGVNGPIGVTLFTGCGLGPAPDVLAHSVATAPDAGNTCGWATLADVVAALRSGDTYVNVHTNDGVDPGNTGPGDFQSGEIRGQVR
;
A
#
# COMPACT_ATOMS: atom_id res chain seq x y z
N MET A 1 1.73 11.45 -4.34
CA MET A 1 2.67 10.34 -4.65
C MET A 1 3.26 9.81 -3.36
N ALA A 2 3.56 8.54 -3.27
CA ALA A 2 4.25 7.94 -2.12
C ALA A 2 5.49 7.20 -2.60
N PHE A 3 6.65 7.44 -1.97
CA PHE A 3 7.87 6.65 -2.17
C PHE A 3 7.94 5.62 -1.06
N LEU A 4 8.03 4.34 -1.43
CA LEU A 4 7.93 3.21 -0.52
C LEU A 4 9.32 2.66 -0.19
N THR A 5 9.60 2.56 1.11
CA THR A 5 10.84 1.98 1.64
C THR A 5 10.56 1.21 2.92
N GLY A 6 11.41 0.25 3.26
CA GLY A 6 11.32 -0.47 4.53
C GLY A 6 11.50 0.44 5.75
N ALA A 7 12.30 1.50 5.63
CA ALA A 7 12.54 2.45 6.71
C ALA A 7 11.29 3.23 7.17
N GLN A 8 10.27 3.36 6.31
CA GLN A 8 9.02 4.03 6.66
C GLN A 8 7.99 3.10 7.31
N GLU A 9 8.22 1.79 7.30
CA GLU A 9 7.35 0.86 8.04
C GLU A 9 7.47 1.09 9.56
N VAL A 10 6.43 0.75 10.27
CA VAL A 10 6.35 0.84 11.74
C VAL A 10 6.11 -0.58 12.30
N SER A 11 7.10 -1.22 12.85
CA SER A 11 8.52 -0.86 12.95
C SER A 11 9.24 -0.95 11.61
N ALA A 12 10.32 -0.18 11.44
CA ALA A 12 11.14 -0.20 10.22
C ALA A 12 11.62 -1.61 9.85
N ARG A 13 11.68 -1.89 8.55
CA ARG A 13 12.14 -3.17 7.99
C ARG A 13 13.52 -3.02 7.38
N ASP A 14 14.35 -4.01 7.64
CA ASP A 14 15.66 -4.16 7.00
C ASP A 14 15.46 -4.91 5.67
N THR A 15 15.29 -4.15 4.61
CA THR A 15 15.08 -4.64 3.25
C THR A 15 15.65 -3.64 2.25
N THR A 16 16.09 -4.14 1.10
CA THR A 16 16.49 -3.34 -0.06
C THR A 16 15.33 -3.03 -0.99
N ALA A 17 14.17 -3.67 -0.76
CA ALA A 17 12.96 -3.44 -1.51
C ALA A 17 12.52 -1.97 -1.47
N ARG A 18 12.06 -1.48 -2.60
CA ARG A 18 11.59 -0.10 -2.75
C ARG A 18 10.49 0.00 -3.79
N GLY A 19 9.83 1.13 -3.83
CA GLY A 19 8.79 1.37 -4.82
C GLY A 19 8.25 2.78 -4.78
N TYR A 20 7.23 3.01 -5.60
CA TYR A 20 6.42 4.21 -5.51
C TYR A 20 4.96 3.91 -5.87
N ALA A 21 4.06 4.69 -5.30
CA ALA A 21 2.66 4.73 -5.70
C ALA A 21 2.30 6.11 -6.23
N ARG A 22 1.76 6.16 -7.45
CA ARG A 22 1.16 7.35 -8.02
C ARG A 22 -0.35 7.24 -7.89
N LEU A 23 -0.95 8.27 -7.31
CA LEU A 23 -2.38 8.38 -7.09
C LEU A 23 -2.88 9.64 -7.80
N ARG A 24 -3.92 9.52 -8.61
CA ARG A 24 -4.49 10.63 -9.38
C ARG A 24 -6.01 10.55 -9.35
N ILE A 25 -6.65 11.59 -8.85
CA ILE A 25 -8.08 11.76 -8.95
C ILE A 25 -8.45 12.38 -10.30
N ASN A 26 -9.52 11.89 -10.94
CA ASN A 26 -10.04 12.50 -12.15
C ASN A 26 -10.71 13.86 -11.86
N ASP A 27 -10.98 14.67 -12.90
CA ASP A 27 -11.53 16.01 -12.74
C ASP A 27 -12.92 16.02 -12.12
N LEU A 28 -13.68 14.94 -12.27
CA LEU A 28 -15.02 14.77 -11.70
C LEU A 28 -15.00 14.31 -10.24
N GLY A 29 -13.85 13.88 -9.71
CA GLY A 29 -13.75 13.34 -8.35
C GLY A 29 -14.38 11.96 -8.16
N THR A 30 -14.62 11.23 -9.25
CA THR A 30 -15.35 9.95 -9.25
C THR A 30 -14.44 8.72 -9.38
N GLU A 31 -13.18 8.93 -9.75
CA GLU A 31 -12.20 7.87 -9.99
C GLU A 31 -10.83 8.24 -9.42
N LEU A 32 -10.24 7.33 -8.68
CA LEU A 32 -8.86 7.40 -8.21
C LEU A 32 -8.03 6.41 -9.02
N GLU A 33 -7.33 6.89 -10.05
CA GLU A 33 -6.31 6.11 -10.76
C GLU A 33 -5.11 5.89 -9.83
N PHE A 34 -4.65 4.65 -9.75
CA PHE A 34 -3.44 4.32 -9.02
C PHE A 34 -2.49 3.45 -9.86
N LYS A 35 -1.20 3.68 -9.65
CA LYS A 35 -0.13 2.84 -10.19
C LYS A 35 0.88 2.59 -9.09
N VAL A 36 1.12 1.32 -8.78
CA VAL A 36 2.12 0.86 -7.81
C VAL A 36 3.25 0.20 -8.57
N VAL A 37 4.45 0.72 -8.41
CA VAL A 37 5.68 0.19 -9.00
C VAL A 37 6.60 -0.25 -7.86
N VAL A 38 7.20 -1.41 -8.01
CA VAL A 38 8.09 -2.00 -7.01
C VAL A 38 9.39 -2.47 -7.65
N ASP A 39 10.43 -2.57 -6.87
CA ASP A 39 11.74 -3.04 -7.27
C ASP A 39 12.38 -3.79 -6.11
N ASP A 40 13.12 -4.86 -6.43
CA ASP A 40 13.85 -5.70 -5.47
C ASP A 40 12.95 -6.26 -4.34
N ILE A 41 11.78 -6.75 -4.70
CA ILE A 41 10.80 -7.32 -3.77
C ILE A 41 10.31 -8.67 -4.27
N MET A 42 10.07 -9.60 -3.35
CA MET A 42 9.62 -10.96 -3.62
C MET A 42 8.35 -11.30 -2.84
N ASN A 43 7.62 -12.32 -3.31
CA ASN A 43 6.49 -12.93 -2.60
C ASN A 43 5.40 -11.94 -2.22
N VAL A 44 5.12 -10.94 -3.10
CA VAL A 44 4.11 -9.92 -2.82
C VAL A 44 2.71 -10.54 -2.74
N ARG A 45 2.00 -10.24 -1.66
CA ARG A 45 0.65 -10.75 -1.38
C ARG A 45 -0.42 -9.68 -1.49
N ALA A 46 -0.11 -8.45 -1.09
CA ALA A 46 -1.09 -7.38 -1.10
C ALA A 46 -0.43 -6.00 -1.13
N SER A 47 -1.19 -5.01 -1.59
CA SER A 47 -0.87 -3.59 -1.42
C SER A 47 -2.15 -2.82 -1.12
N HIS A 48 -2.08 -1.85 -0.23
CA HIS A 48 -3.23 -1.10 0.25
C HIS A 48 -2.92 0.38 0.44
N ILE A 49 -3.97 1.21 0.39
CA ILE A 49 -3.98 2.53 1.03
C ILE A 49 -4.54 2.35 2.44
N HIS A 50 -3.80 2.80 3.44
CA HIS A 50 -4.18 2.82 4.84
C HIS A 50 -4.46 4.24 5.32
N CYS A 51 -5.28 4.38 6.34
CA CYS A 51 -5.61 5.65 6.98
C CYS A 51 -4.83 5.84 8.28
N ALA A 52 -3.69 6.51 8.19
CA ALA A 52 -2.93 7.03 9.33
C ALA A 52 -1.85 8.01 8.86
N GLY A 53 -1.44 8.88 9.74
CA GLY A 53 -0.29 9.75 9.55
C GLY A 53 1.05 9.02 9.60
N ALA A 54 2.13 9.73 9.30
CA ALA A 54 3.48 9.18 9.33
C ALA A 54 3.84 8.65 10.72
N GLY A 55 4.49 7.48 10.77
CA GLY A 55 4.91 6.85 12.02
C GLY A 55 3.79 6.15 12.80
N VAL A 56 2.59 6.05 12.24
CA VAL A 56 1.44 5.38 12.87
C VAL A 56 0.89 4.31 11.95
N ASN A 57 0.63 3.11 12.47
CA ASN A 57 -0.09 2.07 11.74
C ASN A 57 -1.60 2.33 11.81
N GLY A 58 -2.26 2.22 10.67
CA GLY A 58 -3.70 2.37 10.53
C GLY A 58 -4.35 1.23 9.77
N PRO A 59 -5.69 1.16 9.78
CA PRO A 59 -6.44 0.13 9.06
C PRO A 59 -6.38 0.33 7.54
N ILE A 60 -6.77 -0.74 6.82
CA ILE A 60 -6.91 -0.72 5.37
C ILE A 60 -8.15 0.08 4.99
N GLY A 61 -8.00 0.98 4.02
CA GLY A 61 -9.09 1.76 3.45
C GLY A 61 -9.37 1.44 1.98
N VAL A 62 -8.33 1.15 1.18
CA VAL A 62 -8.47 0.75 -0.23
C VAL A 62 -7.46 -0.33 -0.57
N THR A 63 -7.93 -1.46 -1.09
CA THR A 63 -7.07 -2.51 -1.64
C THR A 63 -6.62 -2.14 -3.05
N LEU A 64 -5.31 -2.14 -3.28
CA LEU A 64 -4.69 -1.83 -4.57
C LEU A 64 -4.26 -3.09 -5.33
N PHE A 65 -3.84 -4.12 -4.61
CA PHE A 65 -3.38 -5.38 -5.16
C PHE A 65 -3.63 -6.53 -4.19
N THR A 66 -4.01 -7.68 -4.75
CA THR A 66 -4.05 -8.97 -4.04
C THR A 66 -3.43 -10.03 -4.94
N GLY A 67 -2.52 -10.81 -4.41
CA GLY A 67 -1.84 -11.88 -5.12
C GLY A 67 -1.45 -13.04 -4.23
N CYS A 68 -1.03 -14.13 -4.83
CA CYS A 68 -0.60 -15.35 -4.12
C CYS A 68 0.69 -15.96 -4.71
N GLY A 69 1.36 -15.23 -5.61
CA GLY A 69 2.59 -15.67 -6.25
C GLY A 69 3.80 -15.68 -5.31
N LEU A 70 4.69 -16.66 -5.49
CA LEU A 70 6.02 -16.68 -4.90
C LEU A 70 7.04 -16.23 -5.95
N GLY A 71 8.18 -15.69 -5.48
CA GLY A 71 9.26 -15.21 -6.34
C GLY A 71 9.19 -13.71 -6.60
N PRO A 72 10.01 -13.20 -7.56
CA PRO A 72 10.10 -11.78 -7.87
C PRO A 72 8.77 -11.18 -8.32
N ALA A 73 8.44 -10.01 -7.80
CA ALA A 73 7.27 -9.27 -8.27
C ALA A 73 7.56 -8.60 -9.63
N PRO A 74 6.53 -8.38 -10.47
CA PRO A 74 6.69 -7.55 -11.67
C PRO A 74 6.91 -6.08 -11.27
N ASP A 75 7.67 -5.33 -12.09
CA ASP A 75 7.96 -3.91 -11.84
C ASP A 75 6.69 -3.09 -11.63
N VAL A 76 5.68 -3.27 -12.46
CA VAL A 76 4.34 -2.69 -12.25
C VAL A 76 3.49 -3.72 -11.52
N LEU A 77 3.37 -3.52 -10.21
CA LEU A 77 2.57 -4.40 -9.36
C LEU A 77 1.07 -4.24 -9.61
N ALA A 78 0.63 -3.01 -9.75
CA ALA A 78 -0.78 -2.69 -10.00
C ALA A 78 -0.93 -1.38 -10.79
N HIS A 79 -1.91 -1.34 -11.68
CA HIS A 79 -2.35 -0.13 -12.37
C HIS A 79 -3.85 -0.28 -12.66
N SER A 80 -4.66 0.49 -11.95
CA SER A 80 -6.12 0.39 -12.01
C SER A 80 -6.79 1.65 -11.49
N VAL A 81 -8.09 1.57 -11.29
CA VAL A 81 -8.94 2.66 -10.80
C VAL A 81 -9.77 2.16 -9.62
N ALA A 82 -9.84 2.96 -8.56
CA ALA A 82 -10.77 2.78 -7.46
C ALA A 82 -11.89 3.84 -7.55
N THR A 83 -13.13 3.43 -7.34
CA THR A 83 -14.30 4.31 -7.36
C THR A 83 -14.94 4.48 -5.98
N ALA A 84 -14.50 3.69 -5.01
CA ALA A 84 -14.94 3.71 -3.62
C ALA A 84 -13.85 3.14 -2.71
N PRO A 85 -13.89 3.41 -1.39
CA PRO A 85 -13.12 2.65 -0.43
C PRO A 85 -13.62 1.21 -0.31
N ASP A 86 -12.83 0.34 0.31
CA ASP A 86 -13.22 -1.04 0.55
C ASP A 86 -14.47 -1.10 1.45
N ALA A 87 -15.40 -1.98 1.12
CA ALA A 87 -16.58 -2.20 1.93
C ALA A 87 -16.18 -2.72 3.32
N GLY A 88 -16.77 -2.13 4.36
CA GLY A 88 -16.47 -2.51 5.74
C GLY A 88 -15.10 -2.03 6.27
N ASN A 89 -14.43 -1.09 5.56
CA ASN A 89 -13.21 -0.48 6.07
C ASN A 89 -13.45 0.18 7.43
N THR A 90 -12.44 0.18 8.29
CA THR A 90 -12.50 0.81 9.62
C THR A 90 -11.83 2.18 9.67
N CYS A 91 -11.50 2.76 8.51
CA CYS A 91 -11.05 4.14 8.37
C CYS A 91 -12.18 5.16 8.59
N GLY A 92 -13.44 4.71 8.54
CA GLY A 92 -14.61 5.59 8.56
C GLY A 92 -14.90 6.22 7.19
N TRP A 93 -14.30 5.70 6.13
CA TRP A 93 -14.54 6.18 4.76
C TRP A 93 -15.77 5.51 4.18
N ALA A 94 -16.78 6.32 3.83
CA ALA A 94 -18.00 5.85 3.17
C ALA A 94 -17.95 6.03 1.66
N THR A 95 -17.22 7.04 1.18
CA THR A 95 -17.16 7.46 -0.23
C THR A 95 -15.76 7.70 -0.70
N LEU A 96 -15.55 7.77 -2.02
CA LEU A 96 -14.27 8.17 -2.59
C LEU A 96 -13.85 9.58 -2.16
N ALA A 97 -14.81 10.48 -1.90
CA ALA A 97 -14.50 11.82 -1.41
C ALA A 97 -13.79 11.81 -0.05
N ASP A 98 -14.14 10.86 0.84
CA ASP A 98 -13.45 10.69 2.13
C ASP A 98 -12.01 10.23 1.92
N VAL A 99 -11.78 9.29 0.99
CA VAL A 99 -10.42 8.85 0.60
C VAL A 99 -9.60 10.04 0.07
N VAL A 100 -10.18 10.83 -0.83
CA VAL A 100 -9.51 11.99 -1.43
C VAL A 100 -9.18 13.05 -0.39
N ALA A 101 -10.07 13.30 0.56
CA ALA A 101 -9.82 14.22 1.67
C ALA A 101 -8.64 13.77 2.53
N ALA A 102 -8.58 12.47 2.88
CA ALA A 102 -7.49 11.89 3.64
C ALA A 102 -6.14 11.89 2.86
N LEU A 103 -6.18 11.64 1.55
CA LEU A 103 -5.01 11.76 0.68
C LEU A 103 -4.44 13.20 0.70
N ARG A 104 -5.31 14.18 0.64
CA ARG A 104 -4.93 15.61 0.63
C ARG A 104 -4.42 16.12 1.98
N SER A 105 -4.94 15.56 3.09
CA SER A 105 -4.48 15.92 4.44
C SER A 105 -3.12 15.29 4.80
N GLY A 106 -2.66 14.29 4.04
CA GLY A 106 -1.44 13.54 4.35
C GLY A 106 -1.64 12.45 5.40
N ASP A 107 -2.89 12.09 5.69
CA ASP A 107 -3.26 11.06 6.68
C ASP A 107 -3.45 9.69 6.05
N THR A 108 -2.67 9.38 5.02
CA THR A 108 -2.69 8.10 4.34
C THR A 108 -1.29 7.63 3.99
N TYR A 109 -1.12 6.33 3.93
CA TYR A 109 0.07 5.71 3.38
C TYR A 109 -0.28 4.54 2.47
N VAL A 110 0.63 4.24 1.55
CA VAL A 110 0.59 2.99 0.77
C VAL A 110 1.64 2.06 1.33
N ASN A 111 1.31 0.77 1.43
CA ASN A 111 2.30 -0.25 1.72
C ASN A 111 2.14 -1.49 0.83
N VAL A 112 3.17 -2.34 0.86
CA VAL A 112 3.22 -3.62 0.16
C VAL A 112 3.59 -4.70 1.17
N HIS A 113 2.80 -5.77 1.19
CA HIS A 113 2.95 -6.92 2.07
C HIS A 113 3.55 -8.10 1.32
N THR A 114 4.44 -8.83 1.97
CA THR A 114 5.06 -10.03 1.43
C THR A 114 4.85 -11.22 2.36
N ASN A 115 4.88 -12.44 1.81
CA ASN A 115 4.77 -13.68 2.59
C ASN A 115 5.30 -14.85 1.76
N ASP A 116 6.29 -15.55 2.27
CA ASP A 116 6.87 -16.73 1.63
C ASP A 116 6.04 -18.01 1.82
N GLY A 117 4.98 -17.93 2.63
CA GLY A 117 4.09 -19.06 2.92
C GLY A 117 4.59 -19.99 4.00
N VAL A 118 5.65 -19.64 4.71
CA VAL A 118 6.24 -20.43 5.81
C VAL A 118 6.07 -19.70 7.14
N ASP A 119 5.61 -20.41 8.16
CA ASP A 119 5.51 -19.87 9.53
C ASP A 119 6.83 -20.07 10.32
N PRO A 120 7.18 -19.10 11.19
CA PRO A 120 6.50 -17.83 11.50
C PRO A 120 6.73 -16.79 10.42
N GLY A 121 5.75 -15.88 10.22
CA GLY A 121 5.90 -14.73 9.33
C GLY A 121 6.72 -13.58 9.92
N ASN A 122 7.05 -12.60 9.08
CA ASN A 122 7.89 -11.42 9.38
C ASN A 122 9.35 -11.77 9.72
N THR A 123 9.90 -12.76 9.03
CA THR A 123 11.27 -13.26 9.27
C THR A 123 12.34 -12.52 8.48
N GLY A 124 11.98 -11.79 7.43
CA GLY A 124 12.93 -11.03 6.61
C GLY A 124 12.35 -10.58 5.26
N PRO A 125 13.21 -10.08 4.36
CA PRO A 125 12.79 -9.67 3.01
C PRO A 125 12.04 -10.78 2.27
N GLY A 126 10.89 -10.41 1.68
CA GLY A 126 9.98 -11.37 1.03
C GLY A 126 9.05 -12.12 1.99
N ASP A 127 9.11 -11.80 3.29
CA ASP A 127 8.25 -12.41 4.33
C ASP A 127 7.88 -11.40 5.44
N PHE A 128 7.50 -10.21 5.06
CA PHE A 128 6.94 -9.21 5.98
C PHE A 128 5.42 -9.11 5.80
N GLN A 129 4.68 -10.00 6.46
CA GLN A 129 3.21 -10.08 6.37
C GLN A 129 2.52 -8.80 6.85
N SER A 130 3.12 -8.08 7.79
CA SER A 130 2.60 -6.80 8.31
C SER A 130 3.02 -5.58 7.49
N GLY A 131 3.75 -5.78 6.39
CA GLY A 131 4.26 -4.76 5.48
C GLY A 131 5.78 -4.80 5.35
N GLU A 132 6.28 -4.78 4.12
CA GLU A 132 7.71 -4.75 3.81
C GLU A 132 8.19 -3.35 3.47
N ILE A 133 7.45 -2.65 2.62
CA ILE A 133 7.74 -1.27 2.23
C ILE A 133 6.50 -0.39 2.36
N ARG A 134 6.70 0.82 2.84
CA ARG A 134 5.64 1.81 3.09
C ARG A 134 6.08 3.19 2.61
N GLY A 135 5.13 3.99 2.15
CA GLY A 135 5.32 5.41 1.84
C GLY A 135 4.12 6.25 2.23
N GLN A 136 4.38 7.34 2.98
CA GLN A 136 3.35 8.34 3.27
C GLN A 136 2.97 9.06 1.98
N VAL A 137 1.68 9.26 1.76
CA VAL A 137 1.19 9.98 0.58
C VAL A 137 1.40 11.48 0.79
N ARG A 138 2.01 12.10 -0.22
CA ARG A 138 2.31 13.54 -0.22
C ARG A 138 2.10 14.13 -1.61
#